data_8a997d789017ee93520f4d91e0c39e4e
#
_entry.id   8a997d789017ee93520f4d91e0c39e4e
#
_cell.length_a   1.000
_cell.length_b   1.000
_cell.length_c   1.000
_cell.angle_alpha   90.00
_cell.angle_beta   90.00
_cell.angle_gamma   90.00
#
_symmetry.space_group_name_H-M   'P 1'
#
loop_
_entity.id
_entity.type
_entity.pdbx_description
1 polymer ?
#
loop_
_entity_poly.entity_id
_entity_poly.type
_entity_poly.pdbx_seq_one_letter_code
_entity_poly.pdbx_strand_id
1 'polypeptide(L)'
;MALTTALNVDVAHIIQLAVAPVFLLSGVGVVLTLFTNRLARIVDRARMLEDRLSADPHVDLHEALAVLAQRARYINYAMALGTISGLLVTTTVILLFTTALLGNNMTVLIAVIFSAAMLTLTASLLVFFVEVRYATTTLRIGGRWRP
;
A
#
# COMPACT_ATOMS: atom_id res chain seq x y z
N MET A 1 -4.54 -2.65 46.86
CA MET A 1 -5.41 -1.65 46.19
C MET A 1 -4.62 -0.64 45.35
N ALA A 2 -3.50 -0.07 45.79
CA ALA A 2 -2.67 0.87 45.01
C ALA A 2 -2.02 0.25 43.74
N LEU A 3 -1.57 -0.98 43.79
CA LEU A 3 -0.92 -1.72 42.68
C LEU A 3 -1.91 -1.98 41.52
N THR A 4 -3.16 -2.33 41.80
CA THR A 4 -4.20 -2.55 40.79
C THR A 4 -4.62 -1.25 40.12
N THR A 5 -4.60 -0.13 40.85
CA THR A 5 -4.94 1.18 40.28
C THR A 5 -3.80 1.68 39.35
N ALA A 6 -2.54 1.48 39.71
CA ALA A 6 -1.39 1.85 38.87
C ALA A 6 -1.37 1.05 37.57
N LEU A 7 -1.56 -0.27 37.63
CA LEU A 7 -1.63 -1.14 36.43
C LEU A 7 -2.78 -0.75 35.49
N ASN A 8 -3.93 -0.37 36.02
CA ASN A 8 -5.08 0.05 35.21
C ASN A 8 -4.82 1.37 34.49
N VAL A 9 -4.13 2.32 35.11
CA VAL A 9 -3.76 3.59 34.48
C VAL A 9 -2.75 3.39 33.36
N ASP A 10 -1.76 2.52 33.58
CA ASP A 10 -0.76 2.20 32.55
C ASP A 10 -1.37 1.50 31.34
N VAL A 11 -2.25 0.52 31.52
CA VAL A 11 -2.95 -0.18 30.43
C VAL A 11 -3.86 0.77 29.64
N ALA A 12 -4.60 1.62 30.32
CA ALA A 12 -5.47 2.61 29.64
C ALA A 12 -4.65 3.58 28.77
N HIS A 13 -3.51 4.03 29.26
CA HIS A 13 -2.60 4.91 28.53
C HIS A 13 -2.03 4.22 27.28
N ILE A 14 -1.67 2.95 27.38
CA ILE A 14 -1.13 2.16 26.26
C ILE A 14 -2.19 1.93 25.19
N ILE A 15 -3.42 1.58 25.60
CA ILE A 15 -4.55 1.46 24.68
C ILE A 15 -4.75 2.78 23.92
N GLN A 16 -4.67 3.90 24.61
CA GLN A 16 -4.80 5.23 24.00
C GLN A 16 -3.67 5.51 22.99
N LEU A 17 -2.43 5.13 23.28
CA LEU A 17 -1.30 5.26 22.35
C LEU A 17 -1.44 4.33 21.15
N ALA A 18 -2.04 3.15 21.30
CA ALA A 18 -2.23 2.17 20.23
C ALA A 18 -3.37 2.55 19.26
N VAL A 19 -4.29 3.42 19.64
CA VAL A 19 -5.43 3.83 18.81
C VAL A 19 -4.97 4.43 17.48
N ALA A 20 -4.00 5.32 17.48
CA ALA A 20 -3.51 5.99 16.28
C ALA A 20 -2.90 5.02 15.26
N PRO A 21 -1.96 4.11 15.62
CA PRO A 21 -1.46 3.10 14.71
C PRO A 21 -2.55 2.14 14.17
N VAL A 22 -3.55 1.79 14.98
CA VAL A 22 -4.67 0.93 14.54
C VAL A 22 -5.54 1.63 13.50
N PHE A 23 -5.87 2.91 13.68
CA PHE A 23 -6.56 3.69 12.65
C PHE A 23 -5.74 3.80 11.36
N LEU A 24 -4.44 3.99 11.48
CA LEU A 24 -3.55 4.02 10.33
C LEU A 24 -3.58 2.68 9.56
N LEU A 25 -3.60 1.55 10.27
CA LEU A 25 -3.69 0.23 9.65
C LEU A 25 -4.97 0.07 8.82
N SER A 26 -6.09 0.60 9.31
CA SER A 26 -7.34 0.66 8.53
C SER A 26 -7.17 1.49 7.25
N GLY A 27 -6.49 2.63 7.32
CA GLY A 27 -6.15 3.46 6.15
C GLY A 27 -5.27 2.75 5.14
N VAL A 28 -4.26 2.01 5.60
CA VAL A 28 -3.41 1.16 4.74
C VAL A 28 -4.25 0.11 4.02
N GLY A 29 -5.21 -0.53 4.69
CA GLY A 29 -6.14 -1.50 4.10
C GLY A 29 -6.96 -0.90 2.95
N VAL A 30 -7.48 0.32 3.12
CA VAL A 30 -8.21 1.04 2.08
C VAL A 30 -7.31 1.33 0.87
N VAL A 31 -6.08 1.77 1.09
CA VAL A 31 -5.10 2.04 0.02
C VAL A 31 -4.77 0.76 -0.75
N LEU A 32 -4.53 -0.36 -0.06
CA LEU A 32 -4.27 -1.66 -0.71
C LEU A 32 -5.46 -2.14 -1.54
N THR A 33 -6.68 -1.93 -1.07
CA THR A 33 -7.90 -2.24 -1.84
C THR A 33 -7.97 -1.41 -3.14
N LEU A 34 -7.62 -0.13 -3.08
CA LEU A 34 -7.56 0.74 -4.26
C LEU A 34 -6.54 0.22 -5.29
N PHE A 35 -5.35 -0.19 -4.84
CA PHE A 35 -4.31 -0.74 -5.71
C PHE A 35 -4.75 -2.05 -6.36
N THR A 36 -5.35 -2.96 -5.59
CA THR A 36 -5.87 -4.24 -6.06
C THR A 36 -6.94 -4.05 -7.14
N ASN A 37 -7.89 -3.15 -6.93
CA ASN A 37 -8.92 -2.83 -7.90
C ASN A 37 -8.35 -2.25 -9.20
N ARG A 38 -7.30 -1.45 -9.13
CA ARG A 38 -6.60 -0.94 -10.31
C ARG A 38 -5.83 -2.03 -11.04
N LEU A 39 -5.11 -2.86 -10.31
CA LEU A 39 -4.38 -3.98 -10.89
C LEU A 39 -5.32 -4.94 -11.65
N ALA A 40 -6.46 -5.27 -11.06
CA ALA A 40 -7.47 -6.11 -11.68
C ALA A 40 -7.89 -5.56 -13.05
N ARG A 41 -8.19 -4.25 -13.15
CA ARG A 41 -8.57 -3.62 -14.43
C ARG A 41 -7.46 -3.66 -15.48
N ILE A 42 -6.19 -3.56 -15.06
CA ILE A 42 -5.05 -3.64 -15.99
C ILE A 42 -4.90 -5.07 -16.51
N VAL A 43 -5.03 -6.06 -15.62
CA VAL A 43 -4.95 -7.49 -15.97
C VAL A 43 -6.10 -7.89 -16.90
N ASP A 44 -7.34 -7.46 -16.61
CA ASP A 44 -8.49 -7.74 -17.46
C ASP A 44 -8.31 -7.15 -18.87
N ARG A 45 -7.79 -5.93 -18.96
CA ARG A 45 -7.49 -5.32 -20.25
C ARG A 45 -6.36 -6.02 -20.99
N ALA A 46 -5.33 -6.49 -20.29
CA ALA A 46 -4.25 -7.27 -20.89
C ALA A 46 -4.77 -8.58 -21.47
N ARG A 47 -5.60 -9.33 -20.72
CA ARG A 47 -6.23 -10.57 -21.21
C ARG A 47 -7.08 -10.33 -22.46
N MET A 48 -7.90 -9.28 -22.47
CA MET A 48 -8.70 -8.95 -23.66
C MET A 48 -7.83 -8.65 -24.90
N LEU A 49 -6.64 -8.08 -24.71
CA LEU A 49 -5.71 -7.82 -25.82
C LEU A 49 -5.00 -9.09 -26.26
N GLU A 50 -4.64 -9.98 -25.34
CA GLU A 50 -4.07 -11.29 -25.62
C GLU A 50 -5.05 -12.17 -26.42
N ASP A 51 -6.33 -12.19 -26.02
CA ASP A 51 -7.39 -12.91 -26.75
C ASP A 51 -7.57 -12.39 -28.18
N ARG A 52 -7.48 -11.06 -28.39
CA ARG A 52 -7.53 -10.47 -29.74
C ARG A 52 -6.32 -10.80 -30.58
N LEU A 53 -5.13 -10.81 -29.98
CA LEU A 53 -3.89 -11.14 -30.67
C LEU A 53 -3.88 -12.63 -31.10
N SER A 54 -4.46 -13.51 -30.30
CA SER A 54 -4.62 -14.93 -30.65
C SER A 54 -5.65 -15.17 -31.76
N ALA A 55 -6.65 -14.29 -31.89
CA ALA A 55 -7.67 -14.36 -32.94
C ALA A 55 -7.18 -13.78 -34.28
N ASP A 56 -6.36 -12.72 -34.27
CA ASP A 56 -5.79 -12.10 -35.45
C ASP A 56 -4.30 -11.72 -35.21
N PRO A 57 -3.35 -12.58 -35.65
CA PRO A 57 -1.92 -12.34 -35.47
C PRO A 57 -1.34 -11.15 -36.23
N HIS A 58 -2.10 -10.56 -37.17
CA HIS A 58 -1.65 -9.41 -37.96
C HIS A 58 -1.85 -8.07 -37.25
N VAL A 59 -2.56 -8.06 -36.13
CA VAL A 59 -2.74 -6.84 -35.32
C VAL A 59 -1.55 -6.68 -34.37
N ASP A 60 -0.78 -5.63 -34.56
CA ASP A 60 0.37 -5.33 -33.69
C ASP A 60 -0.11 -4.71 -32.37
N LEU A 61 -0.32 -5.56 -31.35
CA LEU A 61 -0.73 -5.19 -29.99
C LEU A 61 0.42 -5.32 -28.97
N HIS A 62 1.61 -5.71 -29.43
CA HIS A 62 2.75 -5.98 -28.55
C HIS A 62 3.17 -4.74 -27.75
N GLU A 63 3.14 -3.56 -28.36
CA GLU A 63 3.46 -2.31 -27.69
C GLU A 63 2.41 -1.99 -26.60
N ALA A 64 1.14 -2.20 -26.87
CA ALA A 64 0.05 -1.98 -25.90
C ALA A 64 0.17 -2.93 -24.70
N LEU A 65 0.52 -4.21 -24.93
CA LEU A 65 0.75 -5.20 -23.86
C LEU A 65 1.98 -4.84 -23.02
N ALA A 66 3.07 -4.37 -23.65
CA ALA A 66 4.28 -3.94 -22.94
C ALA A 66 3.99 -2.77 -21.99
N VAL A 67 3.19 -1.78 -22.42
CA VAL A 67 2.76 -0.65 -21.58
C VAL A 67 1.92 -1.13 -20.39
N LEU A 68 0.97 -2.05 -20.61
CA LEU A 68 0.15 -2.59 -19.52
C LEU A 68 0.99 -3.40 -18.53
N ALA A 69 1.95 -4.20 -19.00
CA ALA A 69 2.87 -4.95 -18.15
C ALA A 69 3.75 -4.03 -17.29
N GLN A 70 4.21 -2.91 -17.85
CA GLN A 70 4.97 -1.91 -17.09
C GLN A 70 4.12 -1.27 -16.00
N ARG A 71 2.87 -0.88 -16.30
CA ARG A 71 1.93 -0.32 -15.32
C ARG A 71 1.60 -1.30 -14.21
N ALA A 72 1.36 -2.58 -14.54
CA ALA A 72 1.14 -3.63 -13.56
C ALA A 72 2.33 -3.78 -12.60
N ARG A 73 3.56 -3.63 -13.08
CA ARG A 73 4.77 -3.65 -12.22
C ARG A 73 4.78 -2.50 -11.22
N TYR A 74 4.47 -1.27 -11.62
CA TYR A 74 4.42 -0.13 -10.69
C TYR A 74 3.38 -0.34 -9.59
N ILE A 75 2.19 -0.84 -9.94
CA ILE A 75 1.15 -1.14 -8.94
C ILE A 75 1.62 -2.26 -8.00
N ASN A 76 2.26 -3.32 -8.51
CA ASN A 76 2.81 -4.38 -7.68
C ASN A 76 3.86 -3.86 -6.68
N TYR A 77 4.75 -2.97 -7.10
CA TYR A 77 5.70 -2.32 -6.18
C TYR A 77 4.99 -1.46 -5.13
N ALA A 78 3.98 -0.68 -5.54
CA ALA A 78 3.19 0.11 -4.59
C ALA A 78 2.49 -0.79 -3.57
N MET A 79 1.88 -1.90 -4.00
CA MET A 79 1.25 -2.89 -3.12
C MET A 79 2.25 -3.53 -2.16
N ALA A 80 3.43 -3.94 -2.64
CA ALA A 80 4.46 -4.52 -1.79
C ALA A 80 4.92 -3.54 -0.69
N LEU A 81 5.19 -2.29 -1.06
CA LEU A 81 5.56 -1.24 -0.10
C LEU A 81 4.42 -0.97 0.89
N GLY A 82 3.17 -0.90 0.43
CA GLY A 82 2.01 -0.72 1.31
C GLY A 82 1.83 -1.88 2.30
N THR A 83 2.05 -3.11 1.85
CA THR A 83 2.00 -4.30 2.71
C THR A 83 3.12 -4.28 3.76
N ILE A 84 4.35 -3.93 3.36
CA ILE A 84 5.48 -3.77 4.29
C ILE A 84 5.16 -2.70 5.34
N SER A 85 4.60 -1.56 4.92
CA SER A 85 4.16 -0.52 5.86
C SER A 85 3.14 -1.06 6.86
N GLY A 86 2.12 -1.78 6.42
CA GLY A 86 1.13 -2.41 7.29
C GLY A 86 1.75 -3.37 8.32
N LEU A 87 2.72 -4.18 7.88
CA LEU A 87 3.47 -5.08 8.78
C LEU A 87 4.28 -4.31 9.82
N LEU A 88 4.95 -3.21 9.43
CA LEU A 88 5.69 -2.36 10.37
C LEU A 88 4.77 -1.68 11.39
N VAL A 89 3.58 -1.21 10.96
CA VAL A 89 2.57 -0.65 11.88
C VAL A 89 2.10 -1.71 12.87
N THR A 90 1.79 -2.92 12.39
CA THR A 90 1.39 -4.05 13.26
C THR A 90 2.50 -4.39 14.27
N THR A 91 3.75 -4.43 13.82
CA THR A 91 4.91 -4.64 14.69
C THR A 91 5.03 -3.55 15.75
N THR A 92 4.77 -2.29 15.39
CA THR A 92 4.75 -1.17 16.35
C THR A 92 3.72 -1.38 17.45
N VAL A 93 2.50 -1.83 17.10
CA VAL A 93 1.46 -2.12 18.08
C VAL A 93 1.88 -3.26 19.02
N ILE A 94 2.43 -4.34 18.47
CA ILE A 94 2.93 -5.47 19.26
C ILE A 94 4.00 -5.00 20.25
N LEU A 95 4.96 -4.19 19.80
CA LEU A 95 6.02 -3.67 20.66
C LEU A 95 5.50 -2.75 21.76
N LEU A 96 4.49 -1.92 21.48
CA LEU A 96 3.83 -1.07 22.49
C LEU A 96 3.28 -1.93 23.64
N PHE A 97 2.54 -2.98 23.33
CA PHE A 97 1.98 -3.86 24.37
C PHE A 97 3.07 -4.70 25.07
N THR A 98 4.06 -5.19 24.33
CA THR A 98 5.17 -5.97 24.90
C THR A 98 5.98 -5.13 25.88
N THR A 99 6.31 -3.89 25.53
CA THR A 99 7.04 -2.96 26.40
C THR A 99 6.28 -2.68 27.68
N ALA A 100 4.97 -2.54 27.59
CA ALA A 100 4.09 -2.35 28.73
C ALA A 100 4.08 -3.53 29.70
N LEU A 101 4.04 -4.74 29.17
CA LEU A 101 3.97 -5.96 29.99
C LEU A 101 5.31 -6.30 30.64
N LEU A 102 6.44 -6.07 29.93
CA LEU A 102 7.78 -6.44 30.38
C LEU A 102 8.49 -5.32 31.15
N GLY A 103 7.96 -4.10 31.17
CA GLY A 103 8.59 -2.95 31.80
C GLY A 103 9.90 -2.49 31.16
N ASN A 104 10.20 -2.96 29.93
CA ASN A 104 11.41 -2.63 29.19
C ASN A 104 11.24 -1.29 28.44
N ASN A 105 12.27 -0.43 28.46
CA ASN A 105 12.21 0.84 27.77
C ASN A 105 12.69 0.70 26.31
N MET A 106 11.77 0.39 25.38
CA MET A 106 12.04 0.27 23.94
C MET A 106 11.49 1.45 23.12
N THR A 107 11.30 2.60 23.74
CA THR A 107 10.65 3.77 23.13
C THR A 107 11.32 4.20 21.82
N VAL A 108 12.65 4.21 21.77
CA VAL A 108 13.40 4.59 20.57
C VAL A 108 13.15 3.58 19.44
N LEU A 109 13.16 2.29 19.73
CA LEU A 109 12.91 1.23 18.74
C LEU A 109 11.50 1.37 18.14
N ILE A 110 10.49 1.58 18.98
CA ILE A 110 9.10 1.80 18.56
C ILE A 110 9.00 3.01 17.64
N ALA A 111 9.63 4.14 18.02
CA ALA A 111 9.63 5.37 17.23
C ALA A 111 10.31 5.16 15.85
N VAL A 112 11.42 4.44 15.79
CA VAL A 112 12.14 4.14 14.54
C VAL A 112 11.29 3.25 13.63
N ILE A 113 10.70 2.18 14.14
CA ILE A 113 9.86 1.27 13.36
C ILE A 113 8.62 1.99 12.83
N PHE A 114 7.98 2.81 13.65
CA PHE A 114 6.82 3.60 13.22
C PHE A 114 7.19 4.63 12.16
N SER A 115 8.33 5.31 12.31
CA SER A 115 8.84 6.23 11.29
C SER A 115 9.15 5.52 9.97
N ALA A 116 9.75 4.34 10.02
CA ALA A 116 10.00 3.49 8.86
C ALA A 116 8.68 3.08 8.17
N ALA A 117 7.65 2.73 8.94
CA ALA A 117 6.32 2.43 8.42
C ALA A 117 5.72 3.62 7.65
N MET A 118 5.84 4.83 8.19
CA MET A 118 5.36 6.06 7.55
C MET A 118 6.11 6.37 6.25
N LEU A 119 7.44 6.24 6.27
CA LEU A 119 8.26 6.44 5.07
C LEU A 119 7.93 5.42 3.98
N THR A 120 7.73 4.16 4.34
CA THR A 120 7.38 3.09 3.40
C THR A 120 5.98 3.32 2.81
N LEU A 121 5.01 3.77 3.61
CA LEU A 121 3.69 4.15 3.12
C LEU A 121 3.76 5.32 2.15
N THR A 122 4.53 6.34 2.49
CA THR A 122 4.75 7.50 1.61
C THR A 122 5.37 7.06 0.28
N ALA A 123 6.39 6.20 0.30
CA ALA A 123 7.00 5.65 -0.91
C ALA A 123 5.98 4.86 -1.75
N SER A 124 5.12 4.05 -1.12
CA SER A 124 4.04 3.32 -1.77
C SER A 124 3.09 4.25 -2.53
N LEU A 125 2.65 5.32 -1.88
CA LEU A 125 1.76 6.32 -2.48
C LEU A 125 2.44 7.11 -3.61
N LEU A 126 3.72 7.42 -3.49
CA LEU A 126 4.49 8.09 -4.55
C LEU A 126 4.63 7.20 -5.79
N VAL A 127 4.94 5.91 -5.62
CA VAL A 127 4.99 4.95 -6.74
C VAL A 127 3.63 4.86 -7.44
N PHE A 128 2.55 4.77 -6.67
CA PHE A 128 1.21 4.78 -7.20
C PHE A 128 0.86 6.09 -7.94
N PHE A 129 1.25 7.24 -7.39
CA PHE A 129 1.04 8.53 -8.02
C PHE A 129 1.76 8.62 -9.38
N VAL A 130 2.99 8.11 -9.46
CA VAL A 130 3.74 8.03 -10.73
C VAL A 130 2.99 7.18 -11.75
N GLU A 131 2.46 5.99 -11.35
CA GLU A 131 1.66 5.14 -12.23
C GLU A 131 0.45 5.89 -12.80
N VAL A 132 -0.29 6.60 -11.94
CA VAL A 132 -1.47 7.38 -12.35
C VAL A 132 -1.11 8.46 -13.37
N ARG A 133 0.00 9.15 -13.17
CA ARG A 133 0.51 10.17 -14.10
C ARG A 133 0.84 9.57 -15.47
N TYR A 134 1.53 8.42 -15.49
CA TYR A 134 1.81 7.70 -16.74
C TYR A 134 0.53 7.26 -17.46
N ALA A 135 -0.48 6.78 -16.72
CA ALA A 135 -1.76 6.37 -17.28
C ALA A 135 -2.49 7.50 -18.01
N THR A 136 -2.46 8.71 -17.47
CA THR A 136 -3.15 9.89 -18.06
C THR A 136 -2.42 10.47 -19.26
N THR A 137 -1.10 10.38 -19.29
CA THR A 137 -0.30 10.91 -20.42
C THR A 137 -0.47 10.06 -21.67
N THR A 138 -0.57 8.75 -21.53
CA THR A 138 -0.75 7.81 -22.67
C THR A 138 -2.13 7.97 -23.33
N LEU A 139 -3.15 8.38 -22.58
CA LEU A 139 -4.50 8.64 -23.14
C LEU A 139 -4.58 9.92 -23.98
N ARG A 140 -3.65 10.86 -23.83
CA ARG A 140 -3.61 12.09 -24.63
C ARG A 140 -3.08 11.90 -26.05
N ILE A 141 -2.43 10.79 -26.36
CA ILE A 141 -1.85 10.50 -27.69
C ILE A 141 -2.90 9.93 -28.64
N GLY A 142 -4.05 9.42 -28.16
CA GLY A 142 -5.15 8.88 -28.98
C GLY A 142 -6.11 9.89 -29.57
N GLY A 143 -5.90 11.19 -29.39
CA GLY A 143 -6.79 12.27 -29.85
C GLY A 143 -6.63 12.66 -31.34
N ARG A 144 -6.50 11.70 -32.23
CA ARG A 144 -6.63 11.96 -33.68
C ARG A 144 -7.98 11.47 -34.16
N TRP A 145 -9.06 12.11 -33.65
CA TRP A 145 -10.32 12.11 -34.36
C TRP A 145 -10.14 13.00 -35.59
N ARG A 146 -10.01 12.39 -36.74
CA ARG A 146 -10.32 13.08 -38.01
C ARG A 146 -11.76 12.79 -38.36
N PRO A 147 -12.58 13.83 -38.65
CA PRO A 147 -13.90 13.67 -39.27
C PRO A 147 -13.77 13.15 -40.69
#